data_ccfd9dc2fa1f2c769ae39ccb184753df
#
_entry.id   ccfd9dc2fa1f2c769ae39ccb184753df
#
_cell.length_a   1.000
_cell.length_b   1.000
_cell.length_c   1.000
_cell.angle_alpha   90.00
_cell.angle_beta   90.00
_cell.angle_gamma   90.00
#
_symmetry.space_group_name_H-M   'P 1'
#
loop_
_entity.id
_entity.type
_entity.pdbx_description
1 polymer ?
#
loop_
_entity_poly.entity_id
_entity_poly.type
_entity_poly.pdbx_seq_one_letter_code
_entity_poly.pdbx_strand_id
1 'polypeptide(L)'
;MSRKQIVALDVRPVEPKYRFEKIMGAYEGLEPEQTLELTVDHDPKCMYYTLMATRGEGSFSFEYLERGPCTWQVHVQKLEPTEEEG
;
A
#
# COMPACT_ATOMS: atom_id res chain seq x y z
N MET A 1 5.54 -15.13 -16.98
CA MET A 1 4.80 -14.60 -16.41
C MET A 1 5.13 -13.75 -15.39
N SER A 2 4.74 -12.68 -15.34
CA SER A 2 5.07 -11.75 -14.40
C SER A 2 4.32 -11.97 -13.15
N ARG A 3 4.98 -11.87 -12.07
CA ARG A 3 4.33 -11.93 -10.90
C ARG A 3 4.22 -10.65 -10.32
N LYS A 4 4.72 -9.57 -10.88
CA LYS A 4 4.68 -8.26 -10.29
C LYS A 4 3.52 -7.50 -10.83
N GLN A 5 2.34 -7.96 -10.55
CA GLN A 5 1.16 -7.27 -10.97
C GLN A 5 0.91 -6.05 -10.13
N ILE A 6 0.37 -5.01 -10.73
CA ILE A 6 0.03 -3.79 -10.03
C ILE A 6 -1.48 -3.70 -9.92
N VAL A 7 -1.96 -3.52 -8.70
CA VAL A 7 -3.38 -3.35 -8.42
C VAL A 7 -3.59 -1.88 -8.12
N ALA A 8 -4.32 -1.19 -8.97
CA ALA A 8 -4.53 0.25 -8.80
C ALA A 8 -5.75 0.51 -7.93
N LEU A 9 -5.61 1.45 -7.03
CA LEU A 9 -6.72 1.85 -6.16
C LEU A 9 -6.70 3.34 -5.98
N ASP A 10 -7.78 4.00 -6.38
CA ASP A 10 -7.91 5.45 -6.23
C ASP A 10 -9.00 5.67 -5.20
N VAL A 11 -8.64 6.20 -4.03
CA VAL A 11 -9.62 6.43 -2.98
C VAL A 11 -10.05 7.88 -2.88
N ARG A 12 -9.65 8.72 -3.83
CA ARG A 12 -10.07 10.12 -3.78
C ARG A 12 -11.59 10.27 -3.80
N PRO A 13 -12.34 9.45 -4.57
CA PRO A 13 -13.79 9.56 -4.53
C PRO A 13 -14.44 8.88 -3.35
N VAL A 14 -13.68 8.17 -2.54
CA VAL A 14 -14.22 7.47 -1.39
C VAL A 14 -14.28 8.42 -0.21
N GLU A 15 -15.36 8.37 0.57
CA GLU A 15 -15.46 9.22 1.75
C GLU A 15 -14.29 8.97 2.68
N PRO A 16 -13.72 10.02 3.27
CA PRO A 16 -12.52 9.85 4.08
C PRO A 16 -12.64 8.81 5.19
N LYS A 17 -13.82 8.71 5.80
CA LYS A 17 -13.95 7.79 6.92
C LYS A 17 -13.90 6.33 6.49
N TYR A 18 -14.05 6.05 5.20
CA TYR A 18 -13.98 4.69 4.71
C TYR A 18 -12.67 4.39 3.98
N ARG A 19 -11.85 5.40 3.78
CA ARG A 19 -10.64 5.23 2.96
C ARG A 19 -9.64 4.28 3.58
N PHE A 20 -9.42 4.42 4.88
CA PHE A 20 -8.40 3.61 5.53
C PHE A 20 -8.76 2.13 5.45
N GLU A 21 -10.01 1.82 5.72
CA GLU A 21 -10.46 0.44 5.68
C GLU A 21 -10.32 -0.12 4.26
N LYS A 22 -10.66 0.69 3.26
CA LYS A 22 -10.57 0.24 1.90
C LYS A 22 -9.12 0.01 1.48
N ILE A 23 -8.24 0.91 1.89
CA ILE A 23 -6.82 0.79 1.57
C ILE A 23 -6.23 -0.46 2.24
N MET A 24 -6.52 -0.65 3.51
CA MET A 24 -5.97 -1.79 4.22
C MET A 24 -6.54 -3.09 3.67
N GLY A 25 -7.81 -3.08 3.28
CA GLY A 25 -8.39 -4.26 2.66
C GLY A 25 -7.71 -4.61 1.35
N ALA A 26 -7.39 -3.60 0.55
CA ALA A 26 -6.70 -3.84 -0.70
C ALA A 26 -5.30 -4.39 -0.45
N TYR A 27 -4.61 -3.85 0.56
CA TYR A 27 -3.28 -4.35 0.88
C TYR A 27 -3.36 -5.81 1.34
N GLU A 28 -4.33 -6.12 2.20
CA GLU A 28 -4.45 -7.48 2.69
C GLU A 28 -4.75 -8.46 1.57
N GLY A 29 -5.43 -8.01 0.54
CA GLY A 29 -5.75 -8.89 -0.57
C GLY A 29 -4.63 -9.10 -1.56
N LEU A 30 -3.51 -8.39 -1.39
CA LEU A 30 -2.39 -8.56 -2.30
C LEU A 30 -1.75 -9.91 -2.07
N GLU A 31 -1.28 -10.50 -3.16
CA GLU A 31 -0.45 -11.67 -3.05
C GLU A 31 0.99 -11.22 -2.90
N PRO A 32 1.85 -12.09 -2.41
CA PRO A 32 3.25 -11.71 -2.25
C PRO A 32 3.81 -11.14 -3.54
N GLU A 33 4.52 -10.02 -3.41
CA GLU A 33 5.17 -9.33 -4.50
C GLU A 33 4.24 -8.59 -5.44
N GLN A 34 2.94 -8.59 -5.17
CA GLN A 34 2.06 -7.69 -5.87
C GLN A 34 2.21 -6.29 -5.31
N THR A 35 1.96 -5.30 -6.13
CA THR A 35 2.09 -3.91 -5.75
C THR A 35 0.74 -3.23 -5.79
N LEU A 36 0.44 -2.49 -4.74
CA LEU A 36 -0.75 -1.65 -4.71
C LEU A 36 -0.36 -0.25 -5.15
N GLU A 37 -0.96 0.23 -6.23
CA GLU A 37 -0.72 1.59 -6.67
C GLU A 37 -1.84 2.44 -6.11
N LEU A 38 -1.56 3.15 -5.05
CA LEU A 38 -2.55 3.90 -4.30
C LEU A 38 -2.52 5.36 -4.70
N THR A 39 -3.68 5.91 -5.03
CA THR A 39 -3.80 7.32 -5.36
C THR A 39 -4.71 7.98 -4.33
N VAL A 40 -4.20 9.02 -3.68
CA VAL A 40 -4.93 9.73 -2.64
C VAL A 40 -4.73 11.22 -2.83
N ASP A 41 -5.44 12.02 -2.05
CA ASP A 41 -5.35 13.46 -2.18
C ASP A 41 -4.59 14.11 -1.02
N HIS A 42 -3.90 13.33 -0.23
CA HIS A 42 -3.04 13.85 0.82
C HIS A 42 -2.00 12.80 1.12
N ASP A 43 -1.00 13.17 1.92
CA ASP A 43 0.12 12.29 2.22
C ASP A 43 -0.38 11.02 2.92
N PRO A 44 -0.17 9.84 2.35
CA PRO A 44 -0.66 8.60 2.95
C PRO A 44 0.26 8.05 4.03
N LYS A 45 0.91 8.91 4.78
CA LYS A 45 1.88 8.44 5.78
C LYS A 45 1.22 7.65 6.90
N CYS A 46 -0.08 7.85 7.12
CA CYS A 46 -0.76 7.08 8.14
C CYS A 46 -0.75 5.60 7.80
N MET A 47 -0.91 5.29 6.51
CA MET A 47 -0.82 3.90 6.09
C MET A 47 0.56 3.34 6.33
N TYR A 48 1.58 4.16 6.03
CA TYR A 48 2.96 3.71 6.24
C TYR A 48 3.19 3.35 7.70
N TYR A 49 2.78 4.24 8.62
CA TYR A 49 3.02 3.97 10.03
C TYR A 49 2.19 2.81 10.54
N THR A 50 0.97 2.64 10.01
CA THR A 50 0.15 1.51 10.40
C THR A 50 0.78 0.20 9.95
N LEU A 51 1.31 0.16 8.73
CA LEU A 51 1.96 -1.05 8.26
C LEU A 51 3.21 -1.36 9.07
N MET A 52 3.97 -0.32 9.41
CA MET A 52 5.13 -0.53 10.25
C MET A 52 4.76 -1.11 11.60
N ALA A 53 3.67 -0.61 12.18
CA ALA A 53 3.28 -1.05 13.51
C ALA A 53 2.64 -2.43 13.50
N THR A 54 1.90 -2.75 12.46
CA THR A 54 1.13 -3.99 12.47
C THR A 54 1.78 -5.12 11.69
N ARG A 55 2.56 -4.79 10.66
CA ARG A 55 3.18 -5.82 9.83
C ARG A 55 4.69 -5.88 10.03
N GLY A 56 5.28 -4.78 10.44
CA GLY A 56 6.71 -4.75 10.70
C GLY A 56 7.52 -4.34 9.49
N GLU A 57 8.67 -3.76 9.78
CA GLU A 57 9.59 -3.38 8.75
C GLU A 57 10.06 -4.63 8.03
N GLY A 58 10.16 -4.58 6.74
CA GLY A 58 10.61 -5.72 5.97
C GLY A 58 9.49 -6.54 5.37
N SER A 59 8.24 -6.33 5.82
CA SER A 59 7.12 -7.07 5.28
C SER A 59 6.48 -6.34 4.11
N PHE A 60 6.88 -5.11 3.84
CA PHE A 60 6.33 -4.33 2.74
C PHE A 60 7.36 -3.31 2.29
N SER A 61 7.17 -2.78 1.09
CA SER A 61 7.94 -1.63 0.65
C SER A 61 6.97 -0.52 0.32
N PHE A 62 7.41 0.71 0.48
CA PHE A 62 6.53 1.88 0.36
C PHE A 62 7.32 2.94 -0.39
N GLU A 63 6.88 3.27 -1.57
CA GLU A 63 7.61 4.19 -2.41
C GLU A 63 6.69 5.29 -2.91
N TYR A 64 7.07 6.54 -2.70
CA TYR A 64 6.29 7.66 -3.21
C TYR A 64 6.61 7.86 -4.68
N LEU A 65 5.57 7.93 -5.50
CA LEU A 65 5.74 8.25 -6.91
C LEU A 65 5.40 9.70 -7.18
N GLU A 66 4.41 10.23 -6.47
CA GLU A 66 4.02 11.62 -6.64
C GLU A 66 3.69 12.17 -5.27
N ARG A 67 4.22 13.38 -4.96
CA ARG A 67 4.05 13.96 -3.65
C ARG A 67 3.31 15.28 -3.73
N GLY A 68 2.03 15.21 -3.97
CA GLY A 68 1.17 16.35 -3.91
C GLY A 68 1.54 17.51 -4.83
N PRO A 69 0.98 18.65 -4.54
CA PRO A 69 0.19 18.92 -3.34
C PRO A 69 -1.21 18.36 -3.36
N CYS A 70 -1.79 18.15 -4.54
CA CYS A 70 -3.16 17.72 -4.61
C CYS A 70 -3.33 16.23 -4.82
N THR A 71 -2.36 15.60 -5.44
CA THR A 71 -2.42 14.19 -5.74
C THR A 71 -1.16 13.52 -5.18
N TRP A 72 -1.37 12.44 -4.47
CA TRP A 72 -0.27 11.65 -3.93
C TRP A 72 -0.43 10.24 -4.46
N GLN A 73 0.66 9.68 -4.92
CA GLN A 73 0.62 8.33 -5.44
C GLN A 73 1.77 7.54 -4.88
N VAL A 74 1.48 6.37 -4.37
CA VAL A 74 2.52 5.53 -3.78
C VAL A 74 2.36 4.12 -4.28
N HIS A 75 3.47 3.42 -4.31
CA HIS A 75 3.47 1.98 -4.57
C HIS A 75 3.78 1.28 -3.28
N VAL A 76 2.89 0.41 -2.86
CA VAL A 76 3.06 -0.37 -1.65
C VAL A 76 3.11 -1.83 -2.07
N GLN A 77 4.25 -2.44 -1.92
CA GLN A 77 4.41 -3.82 -2.35
C GLN A 77 4.40 -4.73 -1.13
N LYS A 78 3.62 -5.81 -1.23
CA LYS A 78 3.60 -6.80 -0.17
C LYS A 78 4.75 -7.76 -0.42
N LEU A 79 5.68 -7.83 0.51
CA LEU A 79 6.85 -8.66 0.34
C LEU A 79 6.56 -10.06 0.86
N GLU A 80 7.22 -11.02 0.25
CA GLU A 80 7.02 -12.37 0.68
C GLU A 80 7.68 -12.59 2.02
N PRO A 81 7.02 -13.24 2.95
CA PRO A 81 7.64 -13.48 4.25
C PRO A 81 8.88 -14.34 4.09
N THR A 82 9.87 -14.00 4.85
CA THR A 82 11.08 -14.77 4.82
C THR A 82 10.86 -15.94 5.72
N GLU A 83 10.86 -17.04 5.27
CA GLU A 83 10.56 -18.07 6.09
C GLU A 83 11.58 -18.60 6.60
N GLU A 84 12.06 -18.65 6.97
CA GLU A 84 12.99 -18.98 7.31
C GLU A 84 13.13 -19.85 7.93
N GLU A 85 12.98 -20.16 8.05
CA GLU A 85 12.98 -20.70 8.48
C GLU A 85 13.29 -21.00 8.99
N GLY A 86 13.36 -21.07 9.23
CA GLY A 86 13.57 -21.16 9.55
C GLY A 86 13.79 -21.37 9.76
#